data_9f9b692aed9538f427d2d98061c01164
#
_entry.id   9f9b692aed9538f427d2d98061c01164
#
_cell.length_a   1.000
_cell.length_b   1.000
_cell.length_c   1.000
_cell.angle_alpha   90.00
_cell.angle_beta   90.00
_cell.angle_gamma   90.00
#
_symmetry.space_group_name_H-M   'P 1'
#
loop_
_entity.id
_entity.type
_entity.pdbx_description
1 polymer ?
#
loop_
_entity_poly.entity_id
_entity_poly.type
_entity_poly.pdbx_seq_one_letter_code
_entity_poly.pdbx_strand_id
1 'polypeptide(L)'
;MSSTFNEFQQPVGLGLPDWQGARFPTAQHITGRYCKLERINVEHHAKALYDAYCDTPDSRDWTYLTSGPFATFGSFLSYLTKIAAQTDPMHFAVIDLASMQAVGTLALMRIDASNGVIEVGWVTYSSRMKRSRVSTEVMSLLLDYVFEVLGYRRVEWKCDALNAPSRAAATRFGFTFEGIFRQAVVVHQRNRDTAWYSIIDSEYPALREAFTLWLDERNFDNEGQQIKRLATLINNESMTP
;
A
#
# COMPACT_ATOMS: atom_id res chain seq x y z
N MET A 1 -14.62 12.46 16.95
CA MET A 1 -13.27 12.67 17.54
C MET A 1 -13.41 12.64 19.04
N SER A 2 -12.62 11.83 19.72
CA SER A 2 -12.59 11.82 21.19
C SER A 2 -11.72 13.00 21.66
N SER A 3 -12.19 13.70 22.68
CA SER A 3 -11.50 14.87 23.25
C SER A 3 -11.60 14.86 24.77
N THR A 4 -10.66 15.55 25.41
CA THR A 4 -10.69 15.88 26.84
C THR A 4 -10.57 17.39 26.99
N PHE A 5 -10.55 17.91 28.21
CA PHE A 5 -10.40 19.35 28.46
C PHE A 5 -9.12 19.63 29.24
N ASN A 6 -8.41 20.68 28.85
CA ASN A 6 -7.27 21.20 29.60
C ASN A 6 -7.72 22.06 30.81
N GLU A 7 -6.77 22.60 31.57
CA GLU A 7 -7.03 23.46 32.73
C GLU A 7 -7.82 24.74 32.42
N PHE A 8 -7.81 25.17 31.14
CA PHE A 8 -8.54 26.35 30.65
C PHE A 8 -9.91 26.01 30.07
N GLN A 9 -10.42 24.77 30.24
CA GLN A 9 -11.66 24.27 29.68
C GLN A 9 -11.67 24.28 28.12
N GLN A 10 -10.50 24.20 27.48
CA GLN A 10 -10.39 24.06 26.02
C GLN A 10 -10.38 22.59 25.63
N PRO A 11 -11.13 22.18 24.60
CA PRO A 11 -11.10 20.81 24.13
C PRO A 11 -9.74 20.50 23.50
N VAL A 12 -9.11 19.41 23.94
CA VAL A 12 -7.84 18.91 23.43
C VAL A 12 -7.97 17.42 23.05
N GLY A 13 -7.07 16.90 22.24
CA GLY A 13 -7.02 15.48 21.92
C GLY A 13 -6.76 14.62 23.15
N LEU A 14 -7.07 13.32 23.06
CA LEU A 14 -6.75 12.37 24.12
C LEU A 14 -5.24 12.31 24.36
N GLY A 15 -4.85 12.22 25.62
CA GLY A 15 -3.46 12.06 26.01
C GLY A 15 -2.91 10.72 25.55
N LEU A 16 -1.62 10.70 25.21
CA LEU A 16 -0.85 9.50 24.84
C LEU A 16 0.41 9.45 25.73
N PRO A 17 0.25 9.28 27.06
CA PRO A 17 1.37 9.40 28.00
C PRO A 17 2.47 8.36 27.79
N ASP A 18 2.13 7.19 27.24
CA ASP A 18 3.06 6.08 27.02
C ASP A 18 3.59 6.01 25.58
N TRP A 19 3.26 7.00 24.73
CA TRP A 19 3.72 7.02 23.35
C TRP A 19 5.22 7.33 23.26
N GLN A 20 5.99 6.34 22.77
CA GLN A 20 7.45 6.45 22.59
C GLN A 20 7.85 6.52 21.10
N GLY A 21 6.89 6.59 20.19
CA GLY A 21 7.11 6.47 18.74
C GLY A 21 7.02 5.04 18.24
N ALA A 22 6.89 4.89 16.93
CA ALA A 22 6.91 3.62 16.22
C ALA A 22 8.35 3.22 15.86
N ARG A 23 8.56 1.96 15.47
CA ARG A 23 9.87 1.48 15.01
C ARG A 23 10.09 1.81 13.54
N PHE A 24 11.31 2.20 13.16
CA PHE A 24 11.65 2.41 11.77
C PHE A 24 11.63 1.06 11.01
N PRO A 25 11.08 1.01 9.77
CA PRO A 25 11.01 -0.23 8.99
C PRO A 25 12.42 -0.72 8.61
N THR A 26 12.71 -1.99 8.86
CA THR A 26 14.01 -2.61 8.57
C THR A 26 13.89 -3.95 7.85
N ALA A 27 12.66 -4.44 7.61
CA ALA A 27 12.44 -5.75 7.01
C ALA A 27 13.11 -5.86 5.63
N GLN A 28 13.87 -6.93 5.44
CA GLN A 28 14.45 -7.28 4.14
C GLN A 28 13.45 -8.07 3.30
N HIS A 29 12.58 -8.83 3.96
CA HIS A 29 11.49 -9.57 3.33
C HIS A 29 10.33 -9.75 4.30
N ILE A 30 9.12 -9.91 3.73
CA ILE A 30 7.88 -10.26 4.44
C ILE A 30 7.21 -11.34 3.60
N THR A 31 6.99 -12.53 4.17
CA THR A 31 6.50 -13.69 3.42
C THR A 31 5.06 -14.00 3.80
N GLY A 32 4.20 -14.10 2.80
CA GLY A 32 2.82 -14.57 2.89
C GLY A 32 2.64 -15.97 2.32
N ARG A 33 1.41 -16.28 1.99
CA ARG A 33 1.01 -17.56 1.39
C ARG A 33 1.12 -17.56 -0.14
N TYR A 34 0.76 -16.44 -0.76
CA TYR A 34 0.71 -16.28 -2.22
C TYR A 34 1.83 -15.41 -2.75
N CYS A 35 2.39 -14.54 -1.92
CA CYS A 35 3.46 -13.65 -2.30
C CYS A 35 4.49 -13.45 -1.21
N LYS A 36 5.60 -12.86 -1.62
CA LYS A 36 6.67 -12.38 -0.75
C LYS A 36 7.03 -10.96 -1.15
N LEU A 37 7.17 -10.09 -0.19
CA LEU A 37 7.77 -8.77 -0.36
C LEU A 37 9.27 -8.91 -0.12
N GLU A 38 10.09 -8.43 -1.02
CA GLU A 38 11.55 -8.37 -0.85
C GLU A 38 12.05 -6.95 -1.09
N ARG A 39 13.01 -6.48 -0.29
CA ARG A 39 13.75 -5.27 -0.63
C ARG A 39 14.27 -5.39 -2.05
N ILE A 40 14.13 -4.31 -2.85
CA ILE A 40 14.55 -4.37 -4.24
C ILE A 40 16.04 -4.74 -4.31
N ASN A 41 16.31 -5.85 -4.99
CA ASN A 41 17.62 -6.28 -5.45
C ASN A 41 17.62 -6.19 -6.98
N VAL A 42 18.49 -5.35 -7.52
CA VAL A 42 18.49 -5.06 -8.95
C VAL A 42 18.85 -6.29 -9.80
N GLU A 43 19.82 -7.08 -9.35
CA GLU A 43 20.26 -8.29 -10.06
C GLU A 43 19.16 -9.35 -10.14
N HIS A 44 18.39 -9.52 -9.06
CA HIS A 44 17.37 -10.55 -8.98
C HIS A 44 16.02 -10.13 -9.58
N HIS A 45 15.67 -8.83 -9.48
CA HIS A 45 14.30 -8.41 -9.79
C HIS A 45 14.15 -7.66 -11.11
N ALA A 46 15.23 -7.04 -11.65
CA ALA A 46 15.12 -6.09 -12.75
C ALA A 46 14.47 -6.71 -14.00
N LYS A 47 14.94 -7.88 -14.41
CA LYS A 47 14.44 -8.51 -15.65
C LYS A 47 12.98 -8.91 -15.53
N ALA A 48 12.61 -9.58 -14.44
CA ALA A 48 11.23 -10.03 -14.21
C ALA A 48 10.24 -8.86 -14.10
N LEU A 49 10.61 -7.79 -13.37
CA LEU A 49 9.79 -6.58 -13.26
C LEU A 49 9.63 -5.87 -14.61
N TYR A 50 10.71 -5.73 -15.38
CA TYR A 50 10.63 -5.10 -16.69
C TYR A 50 9.70 -5.86 -17.63
N ASP A 51 9.86 -7.18 -17.70
CA ASP A 51 9.00 -8.04 -18.50
C ASP A 51 7.53 -7.95 -18.06
N ALA A 52 7.27 -7.98 -16.74
CA ALA A 52 5.93 -7.87 -16.21
C ALA A 52 5.26 -6.51 -16.53
N TYR A 53 6.04 -5.43 -16.59
CA TYR A 53 5.54 -4.10 -16.95
C TYR A 53 5.36 -3.92 -18.46
N CYS A 54 6.10 -4.67 -19.29
CA CYS A 54 5.95 -4.66 -20.75
C CYS A 54 4.76 -5.52 -21.24
N ASP A 55 4.15 -6.34 -20.39
CA ASP A 55 2.99 -7.17 -20.75
C ASP A 55 1.68 -6.37 -20.95
N THR A 56 1.73 -5.05 -20.83
CA THR A 56 0.57 -4.19 -21.04
C THR A 56 0.53 -3.68 -22.49
N PRO A 57 -0.66 -3.54 -23.11
CA PRO A 57 -0.77 -3.11 -24.51
C PRO A 57 -0.40 -1.65 -24.72
N ASP A 58 -0.37 -0.84 -23.66
CA ASP A 58 -0.07 0.59 -23.71
C ASP A 58 0.47 1.10 -22.37
N SER A 59 0.77 2.39 -22.33
CA SER A 59 1.40 3.06 -21.18
C SER A 59 0.42 3.65 -20.16
N ARG A 60 -0.87 3.32 -20.21
CA ARG A 60 -1.92 3.93 -19.35
C ARG A 60 -1.66 3.75 -17.86
N ASP A 61 -1.01 2.66 -17.46
CA ASP A 61 -0.69 2.37 -16.05
C ASP A 61 0.31 3.36 -15.45
N TRP A 62 1.05 4.07 -16.30
CA TRP A 62 2.04 5.08 -15.91
C TRP A 62 1.50 6.51 -15.85
N THR A 63 0.24 6.74 -16.26
CA THR A 63 -0.36 8.07 -16.39
C THR A 63 -0.24 8.92 -15.13
N TYR A 64 -0.44 8.33 -13.96
CA TYR A 64 -0.45 9.02 -12.67
C TYR A 64 0.83 8.81 -11.84
N LEU A 65 1.80 8.06 -12.37
CA LEU A 65 3.09 7.85 -11.73
C LEU A 65 4.07 8.95 -12.16
N THR A 66 4.99 9.29 -11.28
CA THR A 66 6.03 10.30 -11.56
C THR A 66 7.24 9.73 -12.29
N SER A 67 7.25 8.41 -12.52
CA SER A 67 8.28 7.68 -13.27
C SER A 67 7.63 6.80 -14.33
N GLY A 68 8.42 6.40 -15.34
CA GLY A 68 7.93 5.60 -16.47
C GLY A 68 7.05 6.40 -17.47
N PRO A 69 6.52 5.74 -18.52
CA PRO A 69 6.92 4.40 -18.94
C PRO A 69 8.41 4.32 -19.34
N PHE A 70 8.99 3.13 -19.28
CA PHE A 70 10.40 2.91 -19.62
C PHE A 70 10.51 2.30 -21.01
N ALA A 71 11.06 3.04 -21.97
CA ALA A 71 11.18 2.60 -23.36
C ALA A 71 12.20 1.47 -23.56
N THR A 72 13.16 1.34 -22.66
CA THR A 72 14.22 0.33 -22.75
C THR A 72 14.52 -0.30 -21.38
N PHE A 73 15.03 -1.54 -21.39
CA PHE A 73 15.51 -2.18 -20.17
C PHE A 73 16.60 -1.36 -19.46
N GLY A 74 17.49 -0.71 -20.21
CA GLY A 74 18.55 0.13 -19.63
C GLY A 74 18.01 1.35 -18.86
N SER A 75 16.95 2.02 -19.36
CA SER A 75 16.31 3.12 -18.65
C SER A 75 15.59 2.64 -17.38
N PHE A 76 14.95 1.47 -17.45
CA PHE A 76 14.34 0.84 -16.28
C PHE A 76 15.38 0.41 -15.23
N LEU A 77 16.47 -0.19 -15.67
CA LEU A 77 17.57 -0.61 -14.79
C LEU A 77 18.16 0.57 -14.02
N SER A 78 18.40 1.69 -14.69
CA SER A 78 18.87 2.94 -14.05
C SER A 78 17.89 3.46 -13.00
N TYR A 79 16.59 3.44 -13.30
CA TYR A 79 15.54 3.79 -12.36
C TYR A 79 15.52 2.84 -11.15
N LEU A 80 15.52 1.52 -11.40
CA LEU A 80 15.46 0.50 -10.34
C LEU A 80 16.67 0.59 -9.40
N THR A 81 17.88 0.83 -9.97
CA THR A 81 19.10 1.03 -9.18
C THR A 81 18.96 2.23 -8.25
N LYS A 82 18.40 3.34 -8.76
CA LYS A 82 18.19 4.55 -7.96
C LYS A 82 17.25 4.29 -6.78
N ILE A 83 16.11 3.63 -7.00
CA ILE A 83 15.13 3.40 -5.94
C ILE A 83 15.55 2.30 -4.96
N ALA A 84 16.36 1.32 -5.40
CA ALA A 84 16.89 0.27 -4.53
C ALA A 84 17.82 0.82 -3.44
N ALA A 85 18.52 1.92 -3.72
CA ALA A 85 19.43 2.58 -2.78
C ALA A 85 18.73 3.45 -1.73
N GLN A 86 17.40 3.68 -1.87
CA GLN A 86 16.66 4.55 -0.96
C GLN A 86 16.24 3.81 0.31
N THR A 87 16.19 4.55 1.42
CA THR A 87 15.65 4.08 2.71
C THR A 87 14.28 4.68 3.00
N ASP A 88 13.98 5.86 2.48
CA ASP A 88 12.68 6.51 2.43
C ASP A 88 12.55 7.27 1.09
N PRO A 89 11.73 6.78 0.15
CA PRO A 89 10.88 5.58 0.18
C PRO A 89 11.64 4.26 0.31
N MET A 90 11.14 3.33 1.13
CA MET A 90 11.62 1.98 1.28
C MET A 90 10.90 1.04 0.31
N HIS A 91 11.52 0.77 -0.84
CA HIS A 91 10.90 0.01 -1.92
C HIS A 91 11.01 -1.50 -1.76
N PHE A 92 9.92 -2.20 -2.11
CA PHE A 92 9.83 -3.66 -2.18
C PHE A 92 9.43 -4.11 -3.59
N ALA A 93 10.01 -5.22 -4.02
CA ALA A 93 9.48 -6.04 -5.10
C ALA A 93 8.46 -7.04 -4.54
N VAL A 94 7.40 -7.29 -5.28
CA VAL A 94 6.40 -8.32 -5.00
C VAL A 94 6.72 -9.55 -5.82
N ILE A 95 7.06 -10.63 -5.14
CA ILE A 95 7.33 -11.92 -5.74
C ILE A 95 6.07 -12.78 -5.65
N ASP A 96 5.53 -13.20 -6.77
CA ASP A 96 4.48 -14.20 -6.82
C ASP A 96 5.07 -15.58 -6.55
N LEU A 97 4.61 -16.26 -5.49
CA LEU A 97 5.17 -17.55 -5.07
C LEU A 97 4.79 -18.70 -6.00
N ALA A 98 3.76 -18.57 -6.83
CA ALA A 98 3.40 -19.59 -7.82
C ALA A 98 4.36 -19.59 -9.02
N SER A 99 4.77 -18.42 -9.49
CA SER A 99 5.70 -18.27 -10.62
C SER A 99 7.15 -18.02 -10.19
N MET A 100 7.39 -17.69 -8.94
CA MET A 100 8.68 -17.23 -8.40
C MET A 100 9.24 -16.01 -9.14
N GLN A 101 8.36 -15.18 -9.73
CA GLN A 101 8.74 -13.99 -10.48
C GLN A 101 8.32 -12.71 -9.74
N ALA A 102 9.12 -11.65 -9.90
CA ALA A 102 8.73 -10.31 -9.48
C ALA A 102 7.66 -9.76 -10.41
N VAL A 103 6.50 -9.39 -9.86
CA VAL A 103 5.30 -9.01 -10.62
C VAL A 103 4.80 -7.60 -10.34
N GLY A 104 5.43 -6.87 -9.43
CA GLY A 104 5.09 -5.50 -9.10
C GLY A 104 6.00 -4.92 -8.03
N THR A 105 5.82 -3.65 -7.73
CA THR A 105 6.55 -2.93 -6.68
C THR A 105 5.60 -2.05 -5.88
N LEU A 106 6.00 -1.73 -4.65
CA LEU A 106 5.40 -0.71 -3.80
C LEU A 106 6.44 -0.22 -2.79
N ALA A 107 6.11 0.82 -2.03
CA ALA A 107 7.03 1.35 -1.02
C ALA A 107 6.30 1.75 0.27
N LEU A 108 7.00 1.65 1.39
CA LEU A 108 6.74 2.43 2.59
C LEU A 108 7.50 3.75 2.48
N MET A 109 6.83 4.87 2.69
CA MET A 109 7.40 6.19 2.49
C MET A 109 6.87 7.22 3.47
N ARG A 110 7.50 8.41 3.48
CA ARG A 110 7.14 9.49 4.42
C ARG A 110 7.06 8.96 5.85
N ILE A 111 8.14 8.28 6.23
CA ILE A 111 8.25 7.53 7.49
C ILE A 111 8.43 8.51 8.63
N ASP A 112 7.35 8.82 9.34
CA ASP A 112 7.36 9.63 10.56
C ASP A 112 7.11 8.73 11.78
N ALA A 113 8.17 8.08 12.22
CA ALA A 113 8.11 7.17 13.36
C ALA A 113 7.77 7.90 14.67
N SER A 114 8.13 9.17 14.80
CA SER A 114 7.85 9.96 16.00
C SER A 114 6.36 10.19 16.22
N ASN A 115 5.62 10.41 15.14
CA ASN A 115 4.16 10.56 15.16
C ASN A 115 3.43 9.23 14.87
N GLY A 116 4.17 8.16 14.52
CA GLY A 116 3.59 6.87 14.15
C GLY A 116 2.78 6.93 12.85
N VAL A 117 3.26 7.69 11.86
CA VAL A 117 2.59 7.88 10.56
C VAL A 117 3.50 7.38 9.45
N ILE A 118 2.93 6.64 8.50
CA ILE A 118 3.65 6.10 7.34
C ILE A 118 2.71 6.03 6.14
N GLU A 119 3.24 6.16 4.93
CA GLU A 119 2.47 6.08 3.69
C GLU A 119 2.84 4.81 2.91
N VAL A 120 1.82 4.13 2.37
CA VAL A 120 1.98 3.14 1.31
C VAL A 120 1.87 3.86 -0.02
N GLY A 121 2.96 3.88 -0.78
CA GLY A 121 3.02 4.59 -2.05
C GLY A 121 3.82 3.84 -3.12
N TRP A 122 4.04 4.49 -4.26
CA TRP A 122 4.74 3.92 -5.41
C TRP A 122 4.20 2.56 -5.86
N VAL A 123 2.88 2.34 -5.65
CA VAL A 123 2.21 1.09 -5.99
C VAL A 123 2.16 0.93 -7.50
N THR A 124 2.97 0.02 -8.01
CA THR A 124 3.07 -0.30 -9.44
C THR A 124 2.83 -1.79 -9.63
N TYR A 125 1.59 -2.14 -9.93
CA TYR A 125 1.15 -3.51 -10.12
C TYR A 125 1.07 -3.83 -11.61
N SER A 126 1.78 -4.86 -12.05
CA SER A 126 1.66 -5.36 -13.43
C SER A 126 0.30 -6.01 -13.68
N SER A 127 -0.01 -6.28 -14.95
CA SER A 127 -1.19 -7.06 -15.36
C SER A 127 -1.23 -8.43 -14.70
N ARG A 128 -0.06 -9.05 -14.44
CA ARG A 128 0.09 -10.37 -13.81
C ARG A 128 -0.42 -10.43 -12.38
N MET A 129 -0.35 -9.31 -11.62
CA MET A 129 -0.81 -9.32 -10.23
C MET A 129 -2.13 -8.58 -10.00
N LYS A 130 -2.59 -7.72 -10.92
CA LYS A 130 -3.87 -7.04 -10.81
C LYS A 130 -5.02 -8.04 -10.71
N ARG A 131 -5.98 -7.78 -9.80
CA ARG A 131 -7.17 -8.63 -9.56
C ARG A 131 -6.85 -10.07 -9.14
N SER A 132 -5.69 -10.31 -8.56
CA SER A 132 -5.26 -11.60 -8.03
C SER A 132 -5.25 -11.63 -6.50
N ARG A 133 -5.08 -12.82 -5.92
CA ARG A 133 -4.86 -12.99 -4.46
C ARG A 133 -3.60 -12.26 -4.02
N VAL A 134 -2.54 -12.28 -4.85
CA VAL A 134 -1.27 -11.59 -4.61
C VAL A 134 -1.49 -10.11 -4.34
N SER A 135 -2.32 -9.41 -5.15
CA SER A 135 -2.57 -7.97 -4.97
C SER A 135 -3.26 -7.61 -3.65
N THR A 136 -4.00 -8.54 -3.07
CA THR A 136 -4.66 -8.34 -1.77
C THR A 136 -3.75 -8.75 -0.63
N GLU A 137 -3.07 -9.88 -0.75
CA GLU A 137 -2.17 -10.35 0.30
C GLU A 137 -1.00 -9.39 0.54
N VAL A 138 -0.46 -8.80 -0.51
CA VAL A 138 0.61 -7.81 -0.40
C VAL A 138 0.23 -6.64 0.51
N MET A 139 -1.02 -6.18 0.42
CA MET A 139 -1.53 -5.11 1.28
C MET A 139 -1.74 -5.60 2.71
N SER A 140 -2.32 -6.78 2.90
CA SER A 140 -2.48 -7.40 4.23
C SER A 140 -1.14 -7.54 4.94
N LEU A 141 -0.12 -8.09 4.28
CA LEU A 141 1.21 -8.26 4.84
C LEU A 141 1.87 -6.95 5.24
N LEU A 142 1.69 -5.91 4.41
CA LEU A 142 2.29 -4.62 4.67
C LEU A 142 1.61 -3.91 5.84
N LEU A 143 0.28 -3.99 5.94
CA LEU A 143 -0.48 -3.44 7.06
C LEU A 143 -0.18 -4.19 8.36
N ASP A 144 -0.09 -5.54 8.34
CA ASP A 144 0.34 -6.35 9.50
C ASP A 144 1.73 -5.91 9.97
N TYR A 145 2.67 -5.74 9.04
CA TYR A 145 4.02 -5.31 9.39
C TYR A 145 4.01 -3.92 10.03
N VAL A 146 3.27 -2.98 9.47
CA VAL A 146 3.23 -1.59 9.96
C VAL A 146 2.53 -1.47 11.31
N PHE A 147 1.36 -2.07 11.49
CA PHE A 147 0.60 -1.94 12.73
C PHE A 147 1.10 -2.87 13.83
N GLU A 148 1.22 -4.17 13.56
CA GLU A 148 1.50 -5.18 14.59
C GLU A 148 2.99 -5.26 14.92
N VAL A 149 3.87 -5.15 13.90
CA VAL A 149 5.30 -5.29 14.12
C VAL A 149 5.96 -3.97 14.45
N LEU A 150 5.67 -2.89 13.74
CA LEU A 150 6.33 -1.60 13.92
C LEU A 150 5.62 -0.69 14.92
N GLY A 151 4.31 -0.87 15.16
CA GLY A 151 3.52 -0.10 16.11
C GLY A 151 3.13 1.30 15.62
N TYR A 152 2.91 1.47 14.31
CA TYR A 152 2.38 2.72 13.77
C TYR A 152 0.92 2.91 14.17
N ARG A 153 0.49 4.18 14.24
CA ARG A 153 -0.89 4.55 14.57
C ARG A 153 -1.72 4.88 13.33
N ARG A 154 -1.04 5.13 12.18
CA ARG A 154 -1.68 5.61 10.97
C ARG A 154 -0.90 5.15 9.74
N VAL A 155 -1.62 4.56 8.79
CA VAL A 155 -1.13 4.28 7.43
C VAL A 155 -1.88 5.16 6.45
N GLU A 156 -1.16 5.85 5.59
CA GLU A 156 -1.71 6.73 4.57
C GLU A 156 -1.65 6.12 3.18
N TRP A 157 -2.61 6.51 2.33
CA TRP A 157 -2.61 6.27 0.90
C TRP A 157 -2.95 7.59 0.21
N LYS A 158 -2.10 8.03 -0.71
CA LYS A 158 -2.31 9.25 -1.47
C LYS A 158 -2.23 8.97 -2.96
N CYS A 159 -3.15 9.55 -3.72
CA CYS A 159 -3.13 9.42 -5.18
C CYS A 159 -3.63 10.71 -5.84
N ASP A 160 -3.39 10.82 -7.14
CA ASP A 160 -4.06 11.84 -7.94
C ASP A 160 -5.58 11.70 -7.80
N ALA A 161 -6.28 12.80 -7.55
CA ALA A 161 -7.73 12.81 -7.36
C ALA A 161 -8.50 12.28 -8.60
N LEU A 162 -7.88 12.33 -9.78
CA LEU A 162 -8.40 11.80 -11.04
C LEU A 162 -8.06 10.31 -11.26
N ASN A 163 -7.18 9.73 -10.44
CA ASN A 163 -6.80 8.31 -10.54
C ASN A 163 -7.90 7.41 -9.94
N ALA A 164 -8.99 7.22 -10.68
CA ALA A 164 -10.11 6.40 -10.24
C ALA A 164 -9.72 4.96 -9.84
N PRO A 165 -8.84 4.24 -10.57
CA PRO A 165 -8.36 2.92 -10.14
C PRO A 165 -7.67 2.92 -8.78
N SER A 166 -6.81 3.90 -8.49
CA SER A 166 -6.12 3.99 -7.21
C SER A 166 -7.07 4.33 -6.06
N ARG A 167 -8.02 5.25 -6.30
CA ARG A 167 -9.06 5.58 -5.32
C ARG A 167 -9.93 4.36 -5.00
N ALA A 168 -10.35 3.61 -6.02
CA ALA A 168 -11.11 2.37 -5.83
C ALA A 168 -10.31 1.31 -5.07
N ALA A 169 -8.99 1.20 -5.31
CA ALA A 169 -8.11 0.30 -4.58
C ALA A 169 -8.01 0.68 -3.11
N ALA A 170 -7.79 1.96 -2.78
CA ALA A 170 -7.75 2.44 -1.40
C ALA A 170 -9.04 2.10 -0.65
N THR A 171 -10.20 2.46 -1.22
CA THR A 171 -11.51 2.13 -0.62
C THR A 171 -11.70 0.61 -0.46
N ARG A 172 -11.32 -0.19 -1.47
CA ARG A 172 -11.41 -1.65 -1.40
C ARG A 172 -10.58 -2.25 -0.27
N PHE A 173 -9.42 -1.68 0.02
CA PHE A 173 -8.53 -2.12 1.11
C PHE A 173 -8.92 -1.58 2.49
N GLY A 174 -10.03 -0.83 2.59
CA GLY A 174 -10.55 -0.32 3.86
C GLY A 174 -10.00 1.04 4.27
N PHE A 175 -9.27 1.73 3.38
CA PHE A 175 -8.85 3.09 3.67
C PHE A 175 -10.03 4.06 3.64
N THR A 176 -10.14 4.89 4.67
CA THR A 176 -11.12 5.96 4.81
C THR A 176 -10.66 7.19 4.02
N PHE A 177 -11.53 7.76 3.17
CA PHE A 177 -11.28 9.02 2.46
C PHE A 177 -11.35 10.20 3.42
N GLU A 178 -10.32 11.06 3.43
CA GLU A 178 -10.24 12.22 4.30
C GLU A 178 -10.43 13.57 3.59
N GLY A 179 -10.12 13.62 2.28
CA GLY A 179 -10.29 14.86 1.54
C GLY A 179 -9.39 14.97 0.31
N ILE A 180 -9.47 16.12 -0.36
CA ILE A 180 -8.65 16.47 -1.52
C ILE A 180 -7.81 17.69 -1.20
N PHE A 181 -6.49 17.55 -1.29
CA PHE A 181 -5.56 18.67 -1.27
C PHE A 181 -5.48 19.24 -2.69
N ARG A 182 -6.07 20.42 -2.86
CA ARG A 182 -6.12 21.09 -4.17
C ARG A 182 -4.76 21.69 -4.51
N GLN A 183 -4.33 21.57 -5.78
CA GLN A 183 -3.07 22.11 -6.29
C GLN A 183 -1.84 21.70 -5.46
N ALA A 184 -1.87 20.47 -4.92
CA ALA A 184 -0.87 20.00 -3.98
C ALA A 184 0.48 19.72 -4.63
N VAL A 185 0.50 19.30 -5.90
CA VAL A 185 1.73 18.87 -6.60
C VAL A 185 1.63 19.24 -8.08
N VAL A 186 2.79 19.50 -8.71
CA VAL A 186 2.93 19.57 -10.16
C VAL A 186 3.62 18.30 -10.64
N VAL A 187 2.96 17.52 -11.52
CA VAL A 187 3.49 16.28 -12.10
C VAL A 187 3.41 16.37 -13.62
N HIS A 188 4.51 16.13 -14.32
CA HIS A 188 4.60 16.23 -15.79
C HIS A 188 3.98 17.53 -16.33
N GLN A 189 4.33 18.66 -15.70
CA GLN A 189 3.84 20.02 -16.02
C GLN A 189 2.30 20.17 -15.90
N ARG A 190 1.62 19.31 -15.17
CA ARG A 190 0.18 19.35 -14.90
C ARG A 190 -0.11 19.48 -13.42
N ASN A 191 -1.20 20.15 -13.10
CA ASN A 191 -1.72 20.18 -11.74
C ASN A 191 -2.12 18.78 -11.30
N ARG A 192 -1.79 18.44 -10.05
CA ARG A 192 -2.28 17.26 -9.35
C ARG A 192 -2.95 17.69 -8.05
N ASP A 193 -4.25 17.58 -8.00
CA ASP A 193 -5.00 17.52 -6.76
C ASP A 193 -4.81 16.14 -6.15
N THR A 194 -4.53 16.06 -4.86
CA THR A 194 -4.21 14.80 -4.21
C THR A 194 -5.33 14.37 -3.28
N ALA A 195 -5.90 13.20 -3.55
CA ALA A 195 -6.85 12.53 -2.67
C ALA A 195 -6.10 11.82 -1.55
N TRP A 196 -6.51 12.06 -0.29
CA TRP A 196 -5.94 11.50 0.93
C TRP A 196 -6.86 10.45 1.51
N TYR A 197 -6.27 9.36 1.93
CA TYR A 197 -6.91 8.24 2.59
C TYR A 197 -6.04 7.75 3.73
N SER A 198 -6.66 7.15 4.75
CA SER A 198 -5.95 6.54 5.88
C SER A 198 -6.64 5.31 6.43
N ILE A 199 -5.87 4.50 7.14
CA ILE A 199 -6.30 3.52 8.13
C ILE A 199 -5.61 3.90 9.44
N ILE A 200 -6.34 3.88 10.55
CA ILE A 200 -5.76 4.09 11.89
C ILE A 200 -5.72 2.79 12.68
N ASP A 201 -4.88 2.74 13.71
CA ASP A 201 -4.63 1.56 14.54
C ASP A 201 -5.90 0.95 15.13
N SER A 202 -6.86 1.77 15.55
CA SER A 202 -8.13 1.30 16.10
C SER A 202 -9.07 0.65 15.07
N GLU A 203 -8.87 0.91 13.77
CA GLU A 203 -9.64 0.30 12.67
C GLU A 203 -9.01 -1.01 12.20
N TYR A 204 -7.70 -1.17 12.43
CA TYR A 204 -6.93 -2.26 11.82
C TYR A 204 -7.33 -3.66 12.29
N PRO A 205 -7.67 -3.95 13.57
CA PRO A 205 -8.05 -5.30 14.00
C PRO A 205 -9.20 -5.90 13.19
N ALA A 206 -10.27 -5.13 12.94
CA ALA A 206 -11.39 -5.56 12.12
C ALA A 206 -11.00 -5.77 10.64
N LEU A 207 -10.17 -4.87 10.10
CA LEU A 207 -9.64 -5.01 8.74
C LEU A 207 -8.77 -6.26 8.60
N ARG A 208 -7.91 -6.54 9.57
CA ARG A 208 -7.06 -7.73 9.63
C ARG A 208 -7.87 -9.01 9.56
N GLU A 209 -8.96 -9.10 10.32
CA GLU A 209 -9.85 -10.24 10.27
C GLU A 209 -10.51 -10.38 8.90
N ALA A 210 -11.01 -9.29 8.32
CA ALA A 210 -11.59 -9.29 6.98
C ALA A 210 -10.58 -9.74 5.91
N PHE A 211 -9.31 -9.31 5.98
CA PHE A 211 -8.24 -9.79 5.09
C PHE A 211 -7.97 -11.27 5.27
N THR A 212 -7.91 -11.75 6.52
CA THR A 212 -7.69 -13.17 6.84
C THR A 212 -8.81 -14.05 6.25
N LEU A 213 -10.07 -13.65 6.47
CA LEU A 213 -11.22 -14.35 5.90
C LEU A 213 -11.24 -14.29 4.37
N TRP A 214 -10.86 -13.17 3.78
CA TRP A 214 -10.83 -13.05 2.32
C TRP A 214 -9.75 -13.93 1.69
N LEU A 215 -8.56 -14.02 2.31
CA LEU A 215 -7.42 -14.81 1.82
C LEU A 215 -7.55 -16.30 2.10
N ASP A 216 -8.54 -16.74 2.87
CA ASP A 216 -8.81 -18.16 3.10
C ASP A 216 -9.18 -18.85 1.76
N GLU A 217 -8.62 -20.04 1.51
CA GLU A 217 -8.88 -20.80 0.28
C GLU A 217 -10.37 -21.07 0.07
N ARG A 218 -11.12 -21.27 1.16
CA ARG A 218 -12.57 -21.51 1.14
C ARG A 218 -13.36 -20.32 0.62
N ASN A 219 -12.76 -19.15 0.52
CA ASN A 219 -13.39 -17.98 -0.10
C ASN A 219 -13.24 -17.94 -1.62
N PHE A 220 -12.73 -19.00 -2.23
CA PHE A 220 -12.55 -19.10 -3.68
C PHE A 220 -13.15 -20.40 -4.18
N ASP A 221 -13.84 -20.31 -5.32
CA ASP A 221 -14.37 -21.46 -6.01
C ASP A 221 -13.27 -22.22 -6.81
N ASN A 222 -13.68 -23.28 -7.48
CA ASN A 222 -12.78 -24.12 -8.29
C ASN A 222 -12.16 -23.39 -9.49
N GLU A 223 -12.73 -22.24 -9.88
CA GLU A 223 -12.24 -21.37 -10.95
C GLU A 223 -11.36 -20.24 -10.39
N GLY A 224 -11.16 -20.20 -9.07
CA GLY A 224 -10.36 -19.19 -8.37
C GLY A 224 -11.08 -17.84 -8.20
N GLN A 225 -12.40 -17.78 -8.40
CA GLN A 225 -13.19 -16.58 -8.18
C GLN A 225 -13.56 -16.43 -6.70
N GLN A 226 -13.50 -15.22 -6.18
CA GLN A 226 -13.89 -14.93 -4.79
C GLN A 226 -15.39 -15.17 -4.56
N ILE A 227 -15.74 -15.88 -3.53
CA ILE A 227 -17.14 -16.11 -3.10
C ILE A 227 -17.68 -14.87 -2.37
N LYS A 228 -16.90 -14.34 -1.42
CA LYS A 228 -17.22 -13.08 -0.71
C LYS A 228 -16.22 -12.01 -1.10
N ARG A 229 -16.73 -10.82 -1.39
CA ARG A 229 -15.89 -9.65 -1.67
C ARG A 229 -15.26 -9.11 -0.39
N LEU A 230 -14.03 -8.61 -0.45
CA LEU A 230 -13.35 -8.00 0.70
C LEU A 230 -14.19 -6.86 1.31
N ALA A 231 -14.76 -5.98 0.50
CA ALA A 231 -15.63 -4.90 0.98
C ALA A 231 -16.85 -5.41 1.78
N THR A 232 -17.40 -6.57 1.43
CA THR A 232 -18.51 -7.18 2.18
C THR A 232 -18.03 -7.68 3.55
N LEU A 233 -16.86 -8.25 3.62
CA LEU A 233 -16.26 -8.72 4.87
C LEU A 233 -15.93 -7.55 5.81
N ILE A 234 -15.32 -6.48 5.28
CA ILE A 234 -15.02 -5.26 6.04
C ILE A 234 -16.30 -4.65 6.65
N ASN A 235 -17.37 -4.54 5.86
CA ASN A 235 -18.62 -3.93 6.35
C ASN A 235 -19.34 -4.79 7.39
N ASN A 236 -19.23 -6.12 7.31
CA ASN A 236 -19.86 -7.01 8.29
C ASN A 236 -19.17 -6.94 9.65
N GLU A 237 -17.84 -6.81 9.69
CA GLU A 237 -17.09 -6.65 10.94
C GLU A 237 -17.34 -5.27 11.60
N SER A 238 -17.59 -4.23 10.80
CA SER A 238 -17.94 -2.89 11.32
C SER A 238 -19.34 -2.82 11.98
N MET A 239 -20.16 -3.87 11.87
CA MET A 239 -21.51 -3.94 12.42
C MET A 239 -21.62 -4.84 13.67
N THR A 240 -20.53 -5.44 14.13
CA THR A 240 -20.51 -6.19 15.40
C THR A 240 -20.23 -5.18 16.53
N PRO A 241 -21.14 -5.04 17.52
CA PRO A 241 -21.07 -4.03 18.57
C PRO A 241 -19.94 -4.26 19.57
#